data_28707e2f994b8111ccd9721ce3ec7b54
#
_entry.id   28707e2f994b8111ccd9721ce3ec7b54
#
_cell.length_a   1.000
_cell.length_b   1.000
_cell.length_c   1.000
_cell.angle_alpha   90.00
_cell.angle_beta   90.00
_cell.angle_gamma   90.00
#
_symmetry.space_group_name_H-M   'P 1'
#
loop_
_entity.id
_entity.type
_entity.pdbx_description
1 polymer ?
#
loop_
_entity_poly.entity_id
_entity_poly.type
_entity_poly.pdbx_seq_one_letter_code
_entity_poly.pdbx_strand_id
1 'polypeptide(L)'
;MQSPPELSDKSNSILFWNIARKGKRSMDIIIKKTKEQRPSFIGLVEAEELTDKDIMRFEETFPSYSIQKLKGGMVLAVKGEIDDIRYYCKDESFKFNYITVTLANQKTAILVADVNAVPFTNRKSALHTIYEFTIKNNPSFIIGDFNTPYESVHFGDFKNNLNSFHKMSKGFTATWPYGIPLFEIDQIWSAKAIRPVLLKKEHYKISDHALLIGVYE
;
A
#
# COMPACT_ATOMS: atom_id res chain seq x y z
N MET A 1 22.19 1.25 21.30
CA MET A 1 20.90 1.53 20.63
C MET A 1 21.07 2.84 19.88
N GLN A 2 21.06 2.81 18.55
CA GLN A 2 21.05 4.06 17.78
C GLN A 2 19.65 4.67 17.89
N SER A 3 19.59 5.95 18.23
CA SER A 3 18.35 6.73 18.19
C SER A 3 17.69 6.59 16.82
N PRO A 4 16.33 6.56 16.73
CA PRO A 4 15.66 6.60 15.42
C PRO A 4 16.16 7.83 14.66
N PRO A 5 16.35 7.73 13.33
CA PRO A 5 16.71 8.89 12.54
C PRO A 5 15.65 9.98 12.77
N GLU A 6 16.10 11.19 13.12
CA GLU A 6 15.21 12.35 13.12
C GLU A 6 14.63 12.48 11.71
N LEU A 7 13.31 12.41 11.62
CA LEU A 7 12.60 12.64 10.36
C LEU A 7 12.76 14.11 10.04
N SER A 8 13.27 14.41 8.85
CA SER A 8 13.35 15.80 8.39
C SER A 8 11.92 16.37 8.22
N ASP A 9 11.76 17.68 8.31
CA ASP A 9 10.49 18.39 8.03
C ASP A 9 9.96 18.13 6.60
N LYS A 10 10.78 17.51 5.74
CA LYS A 10 10.49 17.15 4.36
C LYS A 10 10.03 15.70 4.18
N SER A 11 9.99 14.90 5.24
CA SER A 11 9.61 13.48 5.13
C SER A 11 8.10 13.33 4.94
N ASN A 12 7.73 12.58 3.90
CA ASN A 12 6.35 12.20 3.62
C ASN A 12 6.09 10.76 4.05
N SER A 13 4.84 10.41 4.34
CA SER A 13 4.48 9.04 4.73
C SER A 13 3.38 8.44 3.87
N ILE A 14 3.36 7.12 3.84
CA ILE A 14 2.39 6.27 3.13
C ILE A 14 1.82 5.30 4.15
N LEU A 15 0.51 5.06 4.11
CA LEU A 15 -0.11 3.93 4.79
C LEU A 15 -0.59 2.90 3.76
N PHE A 16 -0.32 1.63 4.03
CA PHE A 16 -0.91 0.52 3.29
C PHE A 16 -1.41 -0.56 4.25
N TRP A 17 -2.59 -1.12 3.97
CA TRP A 17 -3.13 -2.20 4.79
C TRP A 17 -4.12 -3.10 4.02
N ASN A 18 -3.92 -4.41 4.11
CA ASN A 18 -4.98 -5.38 3.83
C ASN A 18 -5.85 -5.47 5.09
N ILE A 19 -7.11 -5.03 5.00
CA ILE A 19 -8.01 -4.95 6.16
C ILE A 19 -8.86 -6.22 6.37
N ALA A 20 -8.58 -7.30 5.63
CA ALA A 20 -9.22 -8.60 5.78
C ALA A 20 -10.76 -8.50 5.85
N ARG A 21 -11.37 -7.61 5.07
CA ARG A 21 -12.83 -7.37 5.02
C ARG A 21 -13.44 -6.95 6.36
N LYS A 22 -12.72 -6.20 7.20
CA LYS A 22 -13.17 -5.75 8.54
C LYS A 22 -13.55 -4.27 8.57
N GLY A 23 -14.45 -3.84 7.69
CA GLY A 23 -14.92 -2.48 7.43
C GLY A 23 -14.77 -1.44 8.57
N LYS A 24 -15.82 -1.21 9.36
CA LYS A 24 -15.89 -0.10 10.34
C LYS A 24 -14.73 -0.06 11.35
N ARG A 25 -14.32 -1.20 11.90
CA ARG A 25 -13.24 -1.25 12.91
C ARG A 25 -11.89 -0.87 12.29
N SER A 26 -11.67 -1.24 11.04
CA SER A 26 -10.46 -0.86 10.30
C SER A 26 -10.44 0.64 10.05
N MET A 27 -11.59 1.24 9.71
CA MET A 27 -11.70 2.70 9.51
C MET A 27 -11.37 3.47 10.79
N ASP A 28 -11.74 2.99 11.98
CA ASP A 28 -11.36 3.64 13.25
C ASP A 28 -9.84 3.72 13.42
N ILE A 29 -9.13 2.64 13.08
CA ILE A 29 -7.66 2.60 13.13
C ILE A 29 -7.06 3.52 12.07
N ILE A 30 -7.59 3.49 10.83
CA ILE A 30 -7.11 4.35 9.74
C ILE A 30 -7.28 5.82 10.11
N ILE A 31 -8.43 6.24 10.65
CA ILE A 31 -8.66 7.62 11.11
C ILE A 31 -7.63 7.99 12.20
N LYS A 32 -7.42 7.11 13.18
CA LYS A 32 -6.42 7.35 14.22
C LYS A 32 -5.01 7.53 13.61
N LYS A 33 -4.60 6.61 12.72
CA LYS A 33 -3.28 6.66 12.09
C LYS A 33 -3.11 7.84 11.15
N THR A 34 -4.15 8.25 10.46
CA THR A 34 -4.13 9.45 9.62
C THR A 34 -3.89 10.72 10.46
N LYS A 35 -4.50 10.81 11.66
CA LYS A 35 -4.23 11.92 12.60
C LYS A 35 -2.78 11.93 13.08
N GLU A 36 -2.23 10.75 13.39
CA GLU A 36 -0.86 10.59 13.90
C GLU A 36 0.21 10.86 12.83
N GLN A 37 0.04 10.30 11.64
CA GLN A 37 1.08 10.22 10.60
C GLN A 37 0.90 11.24 9.47
N ARG A 38 -0.31 11.76 9.26
CA ARG A 38 -0.67 12.68 8.16
C ARG A 38 -0.13 12.22 6.79
N PRO A 39 -0.40 10.97 6.38
CA PRO A 39 0.23 10.38 5.21
C PRO A 39 -0.15 11.14 3.94
N SER A 40 0.73 11.13 2.94
CA SER A 40 0.44 11.65 1.61
C SER A 40 -0.69 10.87 0.94
N PHE A 41 -0.72 9.55 1.17
CA PHE A 41 -1.80 8.70 0.72
C PHE A 41 -1.93 7.41 1.54
N ILE A 42 -3.09 6.77 1.45
CA ILE A 42 -3.48 5.56 2.14
C ILE A 42 -4.08 4.60 1.13
N GLY A 43 -3.48 3.42 0.96
CA GLY A 43 -4.04 2.34 0.15
C GLY A 43 -4.58 1.22 1.03
N LEU A 44 -5.80 0.77 0.73
CA LEU A 44 -6.42 -0.36 1.41
C LEU A 44 -6.81 -1.42 0.38
N VAL A 45 -6.63 -2.69 0.73
CA VAL A 45 -7.14 -3.84 -0.03
C VAL A 45 -8.01 -4.72 0.86
N GLU A 46 -8.79 -5.60 0.26
CA GLU A 46 -9.87 -6.36 0.93
C GLU A 46 -10.81 -5.44 1.73
N ALA A 47 -11.20 -4.33 1.11
CA ALA A 47 -11.94 -3.24 1.73
C ALA A 47 -13.43 -3.21 1.30
N GLU A 48 -13.96 -4.32 0.81
CA GLU A 48 -15.33 -4.43 0.30
C GLU A 48 -16.39 -4.07 1.36
N GLU A 49 -16.12 -4.34 2.64
CA GLU A 49 -17.05 -4.06 3.73
C GLU A 49 -17.03 -2.61 4.24
N LEU A 50 -16.14 -1.77 3.71
CA LEU A 50 -16.21 -0.34 4.00
C LEU A 50 -17.47 0.25 3.37
N THR A 51 -18.33 0.79 4.20
CA THR A 51 -19.59 1.40 3.79
C THR A 51 -19.37 2.85 3.32
N ASP A 52 -20.36 3.40 2.61
CA ASP A 52 -20.30 4.83 2.22
C ASP A 52 -20.30 5.74 3.46
N LYS A 53 -20.93 5.30 4.56
CA LYS A 53 -20.86 6.01 5.85
C LYS A 53 -19.44 6.06 6.42
N ASP A 54 -18.64 5.01 6.24
CA ASP A 54 -17.24 5.01 6.67
C ASP A 54 -16.40 5.97 5.83
N ILE A 55 -16.65 6.01 4.52
CA ILE A 55 -16.01 6.94 3.59
C ILE A 55 -16.37 8.39 3.95
N MET A 56 -17.66 8.70 4.08
CA MET A 56 -18.13 10.06 4.47
C MET A 56 -17.53 10.50 5.82
N ARG A 57 -17.47 9.60 6.81
CA ARG A 57 -16.85 9.89 8.11
C ARG A 57 -15.36 10.23 7.99
N PHE A 58 -14.65 9.58 7.08
CA PHE A 58 -13.25 9.90 6.81
C PHE A 58 -13.12 11.28 6.16
N GLU A 59 -13.94 11.59 5.15
CA GLU A 59 -13.96 12.89 4.45
C GLU A 59 -14.28 14.05 5.41
N GLU A 60 -15.30 13.88 6.25
CA GLU A 60 -15.66 14.86 7.28
C GLU A 60 -14.51 15.09 8.29
N THR A 61 -13.77 14.02 8.63
CA THR A 61 -12.65 14.11 9.57
C THR A 61 -11.40 14.75 8.92
N PHE A 62 -11.22 14.57 7.62
CA PHE A 62 -10.04 15.01 6.87
C PHE A 62 -10.42 15.72 5.57
N PRO A 63 -10.93 16.96 5.61
CA PRO A 63 -11.37 17.68 4.41
C PRO A 63 -10.27 17.96 3.37
N SER A 64 -8.99 17.80 3.74
CA SER A 64 -7.84 17.93 2.84
C SER A 64 -7.50 16.65 2.09
N TYR A 65 -8.26 15.56 2.31
CA TYR A 65 -8.07 14.30 1.60
C TYR A 65 -9.25 14.04 0.67
N SER A 66 -8.94 13.51 -0.51
CA SER A 66 -9.90 12.83 -1.36
C SER A 66 -9.82 11.34 -1.07
N ILE A 67 -10.96 10.68 -0.85
CA ILE A 67 -11.03 9.22 -0.64
C ILE A 67 -12.00 8.61 -1.63
N GLN A 68 -11.65 7.47 -2.21
CA GLN A 68 -12.48 6.79 -3.19
C GLN A 68 -12.40 5.28 -3.07
N LYS A 69 -13.57 4.63 -3.17
CA LYS A 69 -13.68 3.20 -3.39
C LYS A 69 -13.23 2.88 -4.82
N LEU A 70 -12.32 1.95 -4.95
CA LEU A 70 -11.79 1.47 -6.21
C LEU A 70 -12.39 0.10 -6.56
N LYS A 71 -12.31 -0.28 -7.83
CA LYS A 71 -12.69 -1.64 -8.25
C LYS A 71 -11.81 -2.69 -7.57
N GLY A 72 -12.37 -3.88 -7.37
CA GLY A 72 -11.65 -5.01 -6.79
C GLY A 72 -11.51 -4.95 -5.27
N GLY A 73 -12.40 -4.24 -4.56
CA GLY A 73 -12.41 -4.18 -3.10
C GLY A 73 -11.24 -3.37 -2.52
N MET A 74 -10.81 -2.34 -3.24
CA MET A 74 -9.74 -1.46 -2.80
C MET A 74 -10.28 -0.08 -2.45
N VAL A 75 -9.50 0.68 -1.66
CA VAL A 75 -9.76 2.09 -1.35
C VAL A 75 -8.46 2.86 -1.44
N LEU A 76 -8.51 4.06 -1.98
CA LEU A 76 -7.41 5.02 -1.94
C LEU A 76 -7.89 6.32 -1.29
N ALA A 77 -7.14 6.83 -0.32
CA ALA A 77 -7.27 8.19 0.16
C ALA A 77 -5.97 8.94 -0.11
N VAL A 78 -6.05 10.17 -0.62
CA VAL A 78 -4.87 10.99 -0.94
C VAL A 78 -5.03 12.37 -0.33
N LYS A 79 -3.95 12.94 0.17
CA LYS A 79 -3.89 14.33 0.63
C LYS A 79 -3.74 15.25 -0.59
N GLY A 80 -4.83 15.42 -1.35
CA GLY A 80 -4.88 16.09 -2.63
C GLY A 80 -6.07 15.60 -3.46
N GLU A 81 -5.90 15.53 -4.76
CA GLU A 81 -6.96 15.18 -5.71
C GLU A 81 -6.68 13.86 -6.41
N ILE A 82 -7.75 13.11 -6.73
CA ILE A 82 -7.69 11.89 -7.56
C ILE A 82 -8.13 12.31 -8.96
N ASP A 83 -7.21 12.19 -9.94
CA ASP A 83 -7.42 12.69 -11.31
C ASP A 83 -8.01 11.62 -12.24
N ASP A 84 -7.44 10.40 -12.23
CA ASP A 84 -7.84 9.29 -13.12
C ASP A 84 -7.61 7.94 -12.45
N ILE A 85 -8.49 6.99 -12.74
CA ILE A 85 -8.44 5.63 -12.19
C ILE A 85 -8.61 4.62 -13.31
N ARG A 86 -7.66 3.71 -13.44
CA ARG A 86 -7.71 2.60 -14.40
C ARG A 86 -7.57 1.26 -13.66
N TYR A 87 -8.56 0.40 -13.82
CA TYR A 87 -8.61 -0.92 -13.20
C TYR A 87 -8.16 -2.01 -14.15
N TYR A 88 -7.38 -2.94 -13.66
CA TYR A 88 -6.86 -4.10 -14.37
C TYR A 88 -7.05 -5.36 -13.53
N CYS A 89 -7.51 -6.43 -14.16
CA CYS A 89 -7.57 -7.77 -13.56
C CYS A 89 -7.38 -8.83 -14.63
N LYS A 90 -6.91 -10.01 -14.24
CA LYS A 90 -6.74 -11.16 -15.13
C LYS A 90 -7.06 -12.45 -14.39
N ASP A 91 -8.08 -13.16 -14.87
CA ASP A 91 -8.42 -14.54 -14.47
C ASP A 91 -8.35 -14.79 -12.95
N GLU A 92 -8.86 -13.86 -12.16
CA GLU A 92 -8.79 -13.89 -10.69
C GLU A 92 -7.37 -14.03 -10.10
N SER A 93 -6.32 -14.07 -10.93
CA SER A 93 -4.95 -14.24 -10.47
C SER A 93 -4.38 -12.99 -9.81
N PHE A 94 -4.79 -11.82 -10.26
CA PHE A 94 -4.48 -10.53 -9.67
C PHE A 94 -5.48 -9.46 -10.08
N LYS A 95 -5.52 -8.41 -9.30
CA LYS A 95 -6.22 -7.16 -9.62
C LYS A 95 -5.36 -5.99 -9.15
N PHE A 96 -5.37 -4.89 -9.88
CA PHE A 96 -4.76 -3.64 -9.45
C PHE A 96 -5.49 -2.44 -10.04
N ASN A 97 -5.37 -1.32 -9.34
CA ASN A 97 -5.75 -0.01 -9.84
C ASN A 97 -4.48 0.81 -10.06
N TYR A 98 -4.43 1.49 -11.21
CA TYR A 98 -3.43 2.52 -11.50
C TYR A 98 -4.13 3.86 -11.42
N ILE A 99 -3.67 4.70 -10.51
CA ILE A 99 -4.35 5.94 -10.15
C ILE A 99 -3.38 7.11 -10.36
N THR A 100 -3.81 8.10 -11.15
CA THR A 100 -3.12 9.38 -11.24
C THR A 100 -3.72 10.33 -10.22
N VAL A 101 -2.86 11.00 -9.45
CA VAL A 101 -3.26 11.89 -8.36
C VAL A 101 -2.43 13.18 -8.40
N THR A 102 -2.97 14.26 -7.88
CA THR A 102 -2.27 15.52 -7.64
C THR A 102 -1.99 15.67 -6.15
N LEU A 103 -0.72 15.53 -5.75
CA LEU A 103 -0.21 15.67 -4.39
C LEU A 103 0.67 16.91 -4.31
N ALA A 104 0.37 17.86 -3.40
CA ALA A 104 1.14 19.10 -3.24
C ALA A 104 1.44 19.81 -4.59
N ASN A 105 0.42 19.89 -5.46
CA ASN A 105 0.49 20.45 -6.83
C ASN A 105 1.41 19.69 -7.81
N GLN A 106 1.79 18.46 -7.50
CA GLN A 106 2.56 17.60 -8.39
C GLN A 106 1.76 16.38 -8.80
N LYS A 107 1.69 16.12 -10.12
CA LYS A 107 1.07 14.89 -10.62
C LYS A 107 1.97 13.70 -10.31
N THR A 108 1.39 12.69 -9.74
CA THR A 108 2.05 11.42 -9.44
C THR A 108 1.12 10.25 -9.77
N ALA A 109 1.67 9.06 -9.89
CA ALA A 109 0.88 7.86 -10.12
C ALA A 109 1.14 6.81 -9.05
N ILE A 110 0.08 6.15 -8.61
CA ILE A 110 0.10 5.12 -7.58
C ILE A 110 -0.52 3.86 -8.17
N LEU A 111 0.13 2.72 -8.01
CA LEU A 111 -0.43 1.41 -8.33
C LEU A 111 -0.76 0.69 -7.02
N VAL A 112 -2.03 0.33 -6.84
CA VAL A 112 -2.51 -0.47 -5.69
C VAL A 112 -2.85 -1.85 -6.18
N ALA A 113 -2.14 -2.88 -5.71
CA ALA A 113 -2.26 -4.27 -6.16
C ALA A 113 -2.80 -5.20 -5.08
N ASP A 114 -3.52 -6.23 -5.53
CA ASP A 114 -3.95 -7.36 -4.73
C ASP A 114 -3.81 -8.62 -5.60
N VAL A 115 -2.86 -9.47 -5.25
CA VAL A 115 -2.56 -10.73 -5.93
C VAL A 115 -3.27 -11.86 -5.21
N ASN A 116 -3.90 -12.78 -5.95
CA ASN A 116 -4.69 -13.85 -5.37
C ASN A 116 -3.88 -14.72 -4.40
N ALA A 117 -4.48 -15.05 -3.25
CA ALA A 117 -3.90 -15.89 -2.20
C ALA A 117 -3.86 -17.39 -2.54
N VAL A 118 -4.61 -17.87 -3.56
CA VAL A 118 -4.70 -19.30 -3.87
C VAL A 118 -3.32 -19.91 -4.12
N PRO A 119 -2.89 -20.94 -3.37
CA PRO A 119 -1.51 -21.44 -3.39
C PRO A 119 -1.02 -21.95 -4.73
N PHE A 120 -1.92 -22.43 -5.58
CA PHE A 120 -1.60 -23.05 -6.88
C PHE A 120 -1.71 -22.09 -8.08
N THR A 121 -2.01 -20.80 -7.85
CA THR A 121 -2.01 -19.81 -8.93
C THR A 121 -0.58 -19.48 -9.37
N ASN A 122 -0.40 -19.19 -10.65
CA ASN A 122 0.89 -18.81 -11.21
C ASN A 122 1.27 -17.37 -10.81
N ARG A 123 1.75 -17.17 -9.59
CA ARG A 123 2.18 -15.87 -9.05
C ARG A 123 3.31 -15.23 -9.86
N LYS A 124 4.16 -16.05 -10.51
CA LYS A 124 5.18 -15.55 -11.43
C LYS A 124 4.56 -14.71 -12.54
N SER A 125 3.50 -15.26 -13.19
CA SER A 125 2.80 -14.54 -14.27
C SER A 125 2.14 -13.25 -13.77
N ALA A 126 1.49 -13.29 -12.60
CA ALA A 126 0.87 -12.11 -12.00
C ALA A 126 1.90 -11.01 -11.71
N LEU A 127 2.98 -11.35 -11.02
CA LEU A 127 4.05 -10.40 -10.68
C LEU A 127 4.75 -9.86 -11.93
N HIS A 128 5.01 -10.71 -12.92
CA HIS A 128 5.59 -10.26 -14.20
C HIS A 128 4.67 -9.27 -14.92
N THR A 129 3.36 -9.52 -14.97
CA THR A 129 2.40 -8.60 -15.59
C THR A 129 2.35 -7.24 -14.87
N ILE A 130 2.33 -7.26 -13.53
CA ILE A 130 2.37 -6.03 -12.73
C ILE A 130 3.68 -5.28 -12.96
N TYR A 131 4.80 -5.99 -13.03
CA TYR A 131 6.11 -5.40 -13.31
C TYR A 131 6.18 -4.75 -14.69
N GLU A 132 5.79 -5.45 -15.76
CA GLU A 132 5.76 -4.92 -17.13
C GLU A 132 4.87 -3.66 -17.21
N PHE A 133 3.70 -3.70 -16.55
CA PHE A 133 2.85 -2.53 -16.46
C PHE A 133 3.54 -1.37 -15.74
N THR A 134 4.25 -1.66 -14.64
CA THR A 134 5.01 -0.69 -13.86
C THR A 134 6.09 -0.02 -14.69
N ILE A 135 6.90 -0.77 -15.42
CA ILE A 135 7.97 -0.22 -16.27
C ILE A 135 7.38 0.65 -17.40
N LYS A 136 6.29 0.20 -18.00
CA LYS A 136 5.65 0.93 -19.10
C LYS A 136 5.01 2.25 -18.64
N ASN A 137 4.39 2.29 -17.47
CA ASN A 137 3.59 3.42 -16.99
C ASN A 137 4.28 4.26 -15.91
N ASN A 138 5.44 3.79 -15.40
CA ASN A 138 6.31 4.46 -14.45
C ASN A 138 5.58 5.10 -13.24
N PRO A 139 4.78 4.33 -12.45
CA PRO A 139 4.17 4.87 -11.24
C PRO A 139 5.24 5.27 -10.23
N SER A 140 4.98 6.33 -9.48
CA SER A 140 5.85 6.76 -8.38
C SER A 140 5.87 5.75 -7.23
N PHE A 141 4.73 5.10 -6.98
CA PHE A 141 4.58 4.11 -5.93
C PHE A 141 3.81 2.89 -6.41
N ILE A 142 4.23 1.72 -5.92
CA ILE A 142 3.52 0.46 -6.06
C ILE A 142 3.34 -0.10 -4.63
N ILE A 143 2.10 -0.27 -4.22
CA ILE A 143 1.75 -0.79 -2.91
C ILE A 143 0.78 -1.96 -3.07
N GLY A 144 0.84 -2.93 -2.19
CA GLY A 144 -0.11 -4.04 -2.33
C GLY A 144 0.16 -5.24 -1.44
N ASP A 145 -0.84 -6.12 -1.41
CA ASP A 145 -0.70 -7.50 -1.00
C ASP A 145 -0.34 -8.32 -2.24
N PHE A 146 0.90 -8.77 -2.29
CA PHE A 146 1.41 -9.57 -3.41
C PHE A 146 1.23 -11.07 -3.18
N ASN A 147 0.77 -11.47 -2.00
CA ASN A 147 0.63 -12.87 -1.61
C ASN A 147 1.86 -13.73 -1.96
N THR A 148 3.02 -13.09 -2.01
CA THR A 148 4.33 -13.66 -2.36
C THR A 148 5.37 -13.07 -1.44
N PRO A 149 6.16 -13.88 -0.72
CA PRO A 149 7.21 -13.38 0.16
C PRO A 149 8.21 -12.50 -0.58
N TYR A 150 8.68 -11.44 0.07
CA TYR A 150 9.68 -10.51 -0.49
C TYR A 150 10.93 -11.23 -1.00
N GLU A 151 11.35 -12.31 -0.34
CA GLU A 151 12.55 -13.09 -0.68
C GLU A 151 12.39 -13.87 -1.99
N SER A 152 11.16 -14.02 -2.49
CA SER A 152 10.87 -14.76 -3.72
C SER A 152 11.72 -14.27 -4.89
N VAL A 153 12.22 -15.21 -5.69
CA VAL A 153 12.95 -14.94 -6.95
C VAL A 153 12.10 -14.16 -7.96
N HIS A 154 10.77 -14.20 -7.81
CA HIS A 154 9.85 -13.51 -8.70
C HIS A 154 9.89 -11.98 -8.55
N PHE A 155 10.50 -11.45 -7.47
CA PHE A 155 10.76 -10.03 -7.29
C PHE A 155 12.13 -9.57 -7.80
N GLY A 156 12.87 -10.42 -8.53
CA GLY A 156 14.20 -10.04 -9.05
C GLY A 156 14.18 -8.73 -9.82
N ASP A 157 13.26 -8.61 -10.78
CA ASP A 157 13.12 -7.41 -11.62
C ASP A 157 12.68 -6.18 -10.82
N PHE A 158 11.76 -6.34 -9.87
CA PHE A 158 11.37 -5.26 -8.95
C PHE A 158 12.57 -4.75 -8.15
N LYS A 159 13.35 -5.67 -7.56
CA LYS A 159 14.54 -5.33 -6.74
C LYS A 159 15.61 -4.59 -7.55
N ASN A 160 15.75 -4.92 -8.83
CA ASN A 160 16.73 -4.29 -9.72
C ASN A 160 16.29 -2.88 -10.15
N ASN A 161 15.00 -2.67 -10.42
CA ASN A 161 14.51 -1.47 -11.09
C ASN A 161 13.73 -0.49 -10.19
N LEU A 162 13.36 -0.90 -8.97
CA LEU A 162 12.62 -0.09 -8.01
C LEU A 162 13.36 0.00 -6.67
N ASN A 163 12.94 0.93 -5.82
CA ASN A 163 13.37 0.99 -4.44
C ASN A 163 12.33 0.28 -3.55
N SER A 164 12.78 -0.69 -2.76
CA SER A 164 11.92 -1.35 -1.79
C SER A 164 12.03 -0.67 -0.43
N PHE A 165 10.90 -0.50 0.26
CA PHE A 165 10.88 -0.08 1.67
C PHE A 165 11.32 -1.19 2.62
N HIS A 166 11.33 -2.46 2.20
CA HIS A 166 11.81 -3.60 3.00
C HIS A 166 13.14 -3.33 3.69
N LYS A 167 14.13 -2.81 2.94
CA LYS A 167 15.48 -2.53 3.47
C LYS A 167 15.51 -1.48 4.58
N MET A 168 14.45 -0.68 4.71
CA MET A 168 14.29 0.36 5.74
C MET A 168 13.52 -0.14 6.96
N SER A 169 13.13 -1.42 6.96
CA SER A 169 12.44 -2.04 8.10
C SER A 169 13.43 -2.27 9.26
N LYS A 170 12.98 -1.96 10.47
CA LYS A 170 13.70 -2.30 11.70
C LYS A 170 13.05 -3.51 12.34
N GLY A 171 13.84 -4.54 12.62
CA GLY A 171 13.38 -5.78 13.27
C GLY A 171 12.75 -6.76 12.29
N PHE A 172 11.75 -7.50 12.76
CA PHE A 172 11.11 -8.56 12.02
C PHE A 172 10.27 -8.02 10.85
N THR A 173 10.45 -8.56 9.66
CA THR A 173 9.89 -7.97 8.43
C THR A 173 8.55 -8.55 8.02
N ALA A 174 8.15 -9.72 8.52
CA ALA A 174 6.92 -10.39 8.11
C ALA A 174 5.66 -9.56 8.42
N THR A 175 4.67 -9.65 7.54
CA THR A 175 3.40 -8.92 7.61
C THR A 175 2.21 -9.84 7.89
N TRP A 176 2.34 -11.13 7.64
CA TRP A 176 1.28 -12.14 7.75
C TRP A 176 1.82 -13.48 8.28
N PRO A 177 1.01 -14.30 9.01
CA PRO A 177 -0.29 -13.97 9.62
C PRO A 177 -0.17 -13.26 10.97
N TYR A 178 -1.28 -12.66 11.44
CA TYR A 178 -1.36 -12.08 12.79
C TYR A 178 -0.99 -13.10 13.89
N GLY A 179 -0.27 -12.63 14.89
CA GLY A 179 0.15 -13.43 16.06
C GLY A 179 1.51 -14.09 15.87
N ILE A 180 1.74 -14.81 14.79
CA ILE A 180 3.04 -15.42 14.45
C ILE A 180 3.34 -15.07 12.98
N PRO A 181 3.74 -13.84 12.67
CA PRO A 181 3.99 -13.46 11.28
C PRO A 181 5.19 -14.22 10.72
N LEU A 182 5.00 -14.83 9.55
CA LEU A 182 6.00 -15.69 8.90
C LEU A 182 6.48 -15.10 7.56
N PHE A 183 5.61 -14.38 6.85
CA PHE A 183 5.88 -13.93 5.50
C PHE A 183 5.67 -12.42 5.36
N GLU A 184 6.56 -11.76 4.62
CA GLU A 184 6.38 -10.37 4.17
C GLU A 184 5.73 -10.39 2.79
N ILE A 185 4.39 -10.41 2.77
CA ILE A 185 3.59 -10.47 1.55
C ILE A 185 2.99 -9.12 1.17
N ASP A 186 2.85 -8.22 2.12
CA ASP A 186 2.46 -6.83 1.91
C ASP A 186 3.70 -5.98 1.71
N GLN A 187 3.75 -5.17 0.64
CA GLN A 187 4.96 -4.47 0.25
C GLN A 187 4.68 -3.06 -0.25
N ILE A 188 5.67 -2.19 -0.05
CA ILE A 188 5.72 -0.83 -0.61
C ILE A 188 7.00 -0.71 -1.44
N TRP A 189 6.84 -0.29 -2.70
CA TRP A 189 7.90 0.00 -3.65
C TRP A 189 7.76 1.42 -4.17
N SER A 190 8.86 2.03 -4.57
CA SER A 190 8.86 3.33 -5.23
C SER A 190 9.76 3.36 -6.46
N ALA A 191 9.52 4.33 -7.33
CA ALA A 191 10.45 4.66 -8.41
C ALA A 191 11.85 5.02 -7.84
N LYS A 192 12.90 4.81 -8.63
CA LYS A 192 14.30 5.04 -8.21
C LYS A 192 14.59 6.45 -7.72
N ALA A 193 13.85 7.44 -8.22
CA ALA A 193 14.01 8.84 -7.80
C ALA A 193 13.51 9.15 -6.38
N ILE A 194 12.71 8.26 -5.79
CA ILE A 194 12.13 8.41 -4.45
C ILE A 194 12.91 7.55 -3.48
N ARG A 195 13.42 8.15 -2.41
CA ARG A 195 14.24 7.48 -1.41
C ARG A 195 13.39 6.99 -0.23
N PRO A 196 13.23 5.66 -0.01
CA PRO A 196 12.67 5.14 1.23
C PRO A 196 13.57 5.48 2.42
N VAL A 197 12.95 5.86 3.55
CA VAL A 197 13.67 6.26 4.78
C VAL A 197 13.36 5.30 5.93
N LEU A 198 12.10 4.87 6.03
CA LEU A 198 11.65 4.01 7.13
C LEU A 198 10.47 3.14 6.66
N LEU A 199 10.41 1.92 7.17
CA LEU A 199 9.23 1.07 7.14
C LEU A 199 8.92 0.60 8.56
N LYS A 200 7.74 0.97 9.07
CA LYS A 200 7.15 0.44 10.30
C LYS A 200 6.01 -0.50 9.97
N LYS A 201 5.81 -1.50 10.83
CA LYS A 201 4.70 -2.45 10.78
C LYS A 201 3.96 -2.42 12.10
N GLU A 202 2.66 -2.38 12.04
CA GLU A 202 1.79 -2.43 13.21
C GLU A 202 0.74 -3.52 13.03
N HIS A 203 0.68 -4.46 13.96
CA HIS A 203 -0.26 -5.56 13.93
C HIS A 203 -1.50 -5.22 14.77
N TYR A 204 -2.67 -5.43 14.18
CA TYR A 204 -3.96 -5.23 14.83
C TYR A 204 -4.77 -6.53 14.77
N LYS A 205 -5.37 -6.90 15.91
CA LYS A 205 -6.16 -8.14 16.05
C LYS A 205 -7.34 -8.27 15.07
N ILE A 206 -7.72 -7.20 14.41
CA ILE A 206 -8.85 -7.17 13.46
C ILE A 206 -8.47 -7.57 12.03
N SER A 207 -7.19 -7.61 11.71
CA SER A 207 -6.69 -8.13 10.44
C SER A 207 -5.56 -9.12 10.70
N ASP A 208 -5.43 -10.12 9.87
CA ASP A 208 -4.29 -11.03 9.87
C ASP A 208 -3.06 -10.45 9.17
N HIS A 209 -3.19 -9.28 8.54
CA HIS A 209 -2.11 -8.51 7.95
C HIS A 209 -1.66 -7.33 8.81
N ALA A 210 -0.39 -6.99 8.77
CA ALA A 210 0.15 -5.79 9.38
C ALA A 210 -0.21 -4.54 8.58
N LEU A 211 -0.52 -3.44 9.26
CA LEU A 211 -0.54 -2.12 8.67
C LEU A 211 0.91 -1.66 8.45
N LEU A 212 1.23 -1.23 7.23
CA LEU A 212 2.52 -0.69 6.84
C LEU A 212 2.51 0.84 6.89
N ILE A 213 3.56 1.42 7.46
CA ILE A 213 3.82 2.86 7.46
C ILE A 213 5.18 3.08 6.80
N GLY A 214 5.18 3.49 5.54
CA GLY A 214 6.38 3.84 4.80
C GLY A 214 6.68 5.33 4.90
N VAL A 215 7.94 5.71 5.11
CA VAL A 215 8.40 7.11 5.08
C VAL A 215 9.41 7.27 3.95
N TYR A 216 9.31 8.39 3.21
CA TYR A 216 10.14 8.66 2.03
C TYR A 216 10.51 10.15 1.90
N GLU A 217 11.55 10.41 1.13
CA GLU A 217 12.04 11.73 0.69
C GLU A 217 12.22 11.77 -0.82
#